data_2faef8d439c187742334e6deb7c1cace
#
_entry.id   2faef8d439c187742334e6deb7c1cace
#
_cell.length_a   1.000
_cell.length_b   1.000
_cell.length_c   1.000
_cell.angle_alpha   90.00
_cell.angle_beta   90.00
_cell.angle_gamma   90.00
#
_symmetry.space_group_name_H-M   'P 1'
#
loop_
_entity.id
_entity.type
_entity.pdbx_description
1 polymer ?
#
loop_
_entity_poly.entity_id
_entity_poly.type
_entity_poly.pdbx_seq_one_letter_code
_entity_poly.pdbx_strand_id
1 'polypeptide(L)'
;MEHVVYLDAQAGEMENLLAGKKTMIVRGAAGRKLPYGRVNPGDVLYFLNNDGKGLVQARAEVCRVLNSEPLTPEASQKLLADHQDALQLTEKQQQRWGGKRYLVLITVETIQQLAPFQIDRSGYGNMDDWLPVGDINSVRI
;
A
#
# COMPACT_ATOMS: atom_id res chain seq x y z
N MET A 1 11.76 -9.31 3.72
CA MET A 1 10.70 -9.52 2.70
C MET A 1 10.47 -8.23 1.93
N GLU A 2 10.46 -8.34 0.61
CA GLU A 2 10.15 -7.22 -0.28
C GLU A 2 8.80 -7.44 -0.94
N HIS A 3 8.09 -6.34 -1.16
CA HIS A 3 6.74 -6.34 -1.73
C HIS A 3 6.68 -5.35 -2.87
N VAL A 4 5.83 -5.65 -3.86
CA VAL A 4 5.46 -4.70 -4.90
C VAL A 4 4.04 -4.21 -4.60
N VAL A 5 3.86 -2.89 -4.57
CA VAL A 5 2.61 -2.26 -4.14
C VAL A 5 2.13 -1.29 -5.21
N TYR A 6 0.89 -1.50 -5.67
CA TYR A 6 0.24 -0.64 -6.65
C TYR A 6 -0.43 0.52 -5.93
N LEU A 7 -0.09 1.73 -6.32
CA LEU A 7 -0.65 2.96 -5.77
C LEU A 7 -1.74 3.52 -6.69
N ASP A 8 -2.65 4.27 -6.10
CA ASP A 8 -3.72 4.94 -6.83
C ASP A 8 -3.17 6.16 -7.56
N ALA A 9 -3.02 6.03 -8.89
CA ALA A 9 -2.48 7.09 -9.72
C ALA A 9 -3.39 8.32 -9.75
N GLN A 10 -4.71 8.12 -9.76
CA GLN A 10 -5.67 9.22 -9.80
C GLN A 10 -5.66 10.04 -8.51
N ALA A 11 -5.38 9.40 -7.37
CA ALA A 11 -5.30 10.06 -6.08
C ALA A 11 -3.95 10.76 -5.85
N GLY A 12 -2.96 10.53 -6.73
CA GLY A 12 -1.63 11.11 -6.57
C GLY A 12 -0.85 10.53 -5.40
N GLU A 13 -1.07 9.27 -5.06
CA GLU A 13 -0.42 8.64 -3.91
C GLU A 13 1.11 8.65 -4.02
N MET A 14 1.65 8.34 -5.18
CA MET A 14 3.11 8.32 -5.41
C MET A 14 3.72 9.68 -5.11
N GLU A 15 3.13 10.73 -5.67
CA GLU A 15 3.60 12.10 -5.50
C GLU A 15 3.52 12.54 -4.04
N ASN A 16 2.45 12.18 -3.34
CA ASN A 16 2.26 12.52 -1.93
C ASN A 16 3.25 11.80 -1.03
N LEU A 17 3.56 10.54 -1.34
CA LEU A 17 4.61 9.79 -0.62
C LEU A 17 5.99 10.41 -0.84
N LEU A 18 6.34 10.72 -2.09
CA LEU A 18 7.63 11.32 -2.41
C LEU A 18 7.78 12.73 -1.82
N ALA A 19 6.69 13.47 -1.71
CA ALA A 19 6.68 14.81 -1.11
C ALA A 19 6.68 14.79 0.43
N GLY A 20 6.55 13.62 1.04
CA GLY A 20 6.46 13.49 2.50
C GLY A 20 5.12 13.88 3.10
N LYS A 21 4.11 14.16 2.26
CA LYS A 21 2.76 14.51 2.73
C LYS A 21 2.00 13.29 3.23
N LYS A 22 2.22 12.14 2.60
CA LYS A 22 1.62 10.86 2.93
C LYS A 22 2.72 9.96 3.50
N THR A 23 2.45 9.37 4.67
CA THR A 23 3.41 8.48 5.35
C THR A 23 2.80 7.13 5.72
N MET A 24 1.55 6.89 5.33
CA MET A 24 0.83 5.67 5.68
C MET A 24 0.00 5.20 4.50
N ILE A 25 -0.06 3.88 4.34
CA ILE A 25 -0.84 3.24 3.28
C ILE A 25 -1.89 2.35 3.95
N VAL A 26 -3.10 2.31 3.38
CA VAL A 26 -4.18 1.46 3.86
C VAL A 26 -4.58 0.43 2.82
N ARG A 27 -4.91 -0.76 3.30
CA ARG A 27 -5.62 -1.78 2.55
C ARG A 27 -6.72 -2.35 3.43
N GLY A 28 -7.80 -2.81 2.83
CA GLY A 28 -8.93 -3.33 3.60
C GLY A 28 -9.73 -4.36 2.82
N ALA A 29 -10.44 -5.22 3.56
CA ALA A 29 -11.27 -6.25 2.98
C ALA A 29 -12.31 -6.75 4.00
N ALA A 30 -13.26 -7.56 3.54
CA ALA A 30 -14.24 -8.21 4.41
C ALA A 30 -13.61 -9.31 5.26
N GLY A 31 -12.49 -9.90 4.80
CA GLY A 31 -11.71 -10.91 5.52
C GLY A 31 -10.27 -10.48 5.71
N ARG A 32 -9.46 -11.37 6.27
CA ARG A 32 -8.02 -11.15 6.49
C ARG A 32 -7.24 -11.39 5.20
N LYS A 33 -7.56 -10.63 4.18
CA LYS A 33 -6.94 -10.73 2.87
C LYS A 33 -5.57 -10.03 2.87
N LEU A 34 -4.64 -10.54 2.08
CA LEU A 34 -3.35 -9.90 1.82
C LEU A 34 -3.52 -8.37 1.64
N PRO A 35 -2.75 -7.49 2.30
CA PRO A 35 -1.51 -7.80 3.05
C PRO A 35 -1.70 -8.08 4.56
N TYR A 36 -2.91 -8.30 5.04
CA TYR A 36 -3.17 -8.54 6.47
C TYR A 36 -2.27 -9.64 7.03
N GLY A 37 -1.50 -9.32 8.08
CA GLY A 37 -0.61 -10.27 8.73
C GLY A 37 0.61 -10.69 7.91
N ARG A 38 0.86 -10.06 6.76
CA ARG A 38 1.91 -10.46 5.82
C ARG A 38 3.02 -9.43 5.65
N VAL A 39 2.90 -8.26 6.29
CA VAL A 39 3.87 -7.17 6.22
C VAL A 39 4.41 -6.93 7.61
N ASN A 40 5.72 -6.75 7.73
CA ASN A 40 6.40 -6.57 9.01
C ASN A 40 7.30 -5.35 8.98
N PRO A 41 7.56 -4.70 10.14
CA PRO A 41 8.59 -3.66 10.22
C PRO A 41 9.93 -4.18 9.67
N GLY A 42 10.60 -3.36 8.90
CA GLY A 42 11.84 -3.72 8.20
C GLY A 42 11.63 -4.23 6.79
N ASP A 43 10.41 -4.59 6.42
CA ASP A 43 10.09 -4.94 5.03
C ASP A 43 10.29 -3.73 4.12
N VAL A 44 10.50 -3.99 2.83
CA VAL A 44 10.66 -2.94 1.81
C VAL A 44 9.50 -3.00 0.84
N LEU A 45 8.93 -1.84 0.55
CA LEU A 45 7.86 -1.71 -0.44
C LEU A 45 8.41 -1.02 -1.69
N TYR A 46 8.16 -1.63 -2.84
CA TYR A 46 8.45 -1.04 -4.15
C TYR A 46 7.14 -0.59 -4.78
N PHE A 47 7.08 0.66 -5.18
CA PHE A 47 5.83 1.28 -5.61
C PHE A 47 5.76 1.49 -7.10
N LEU A 48 4.60 1.20 -7.66
CA LEU A 48 4.25 1.58 -9.03
C LEU A 48 2.80 2.08 -9.04
N ASN A 49 2.48 2.88 -10.06
CA ASN A 49 1.12 3.38 -10.25
C ASN A 49 0.25 2.31 -10.92
N ASN A 50 -1.04 2.32 -10.61
CA ASN A 50 -2.03 1.45 -11.24
C ASN A 50 -2.46 1.99 -12.60
N ASP A 51 -1.50 2.34 -13.45
CA ASP A 51 -1.73 2.98 -14.75
C ASP A 51 -1.47 2.04 -15.94
N GLY A 52 -1.24 0.78 -15.69
CA GLY A 52 -0.98 -0.23 -16.72
C GLY A 52 0.43 -0.22 -17.29
N LYS A 53 1.31 0.68 -16.86
CA LYS A 53 2.68 0.76 -17.38
C LYS A 53 3.64 -0.23 -16.73
N GLY A 54 3.33 -0.70 -15.52
CA GLY A 54 4.16 -1.68 -14.83
C GLY A 54 5.55 -1.18 -14.42
N LEU A 55 5.69 0.14 -14.20
CA LEU A 55 6.99 0.77 -13.87
C LEU A 55 7.10 1.03 -12.39
N VAL A 56 8.06 0.35 -11.74
CA VAL A 56 8.44 0.67 -10.37
C VAL A 56 9.24 1.95 -10.37
N GLN A 57 8.83 2.92 -9.54
CA GLN A 57 9.40 4.28 -9.56
C GLN A 57 9.89 4.75 -8.20
N ALA A 58 9.57 4.03 -7.12
CA ALA A 58 9.95 4.43 -5.78
C ALA A 58 10.01 3.22 -4.85
N ARG A 59 10.66 3.40 -3.70
CA ARG A 59 10.68 2.41 -2.64
C ARG A 59 10.60 3.10 -1.28
N ALA A 60 10.19 2.35 -0.26
CA ALA A 60 10.19 2.80 1.12
C ALA A 60 10.41 1.63 2.06
N GLU A 61 10.77 1.92 3.30
CA GLU A 61 10.88 0.93 4.36
C GLU A 61 9.65 0.97 5.25
N VAL A 62 9.18 -0.19 5.68
CA VAL A 62 8.07 -0.31 6.62
C VAL A 62 8.60 -0.09 8.03
N CYS A 63 8.02 0.87 8.77
CA CYS A 63 8.40 1.10 10.17
C CYS A 63 7.35 0.63 11.16
N ARG A 64 6.07 0.59 10.77
CA ARG A 64 4.98 0.15 11.66
C ARG A 64 3.86 -0.47 10.86
N VAL A 65 3.22 -1.50 11.42
CA VAL A 65 2.05 -2.14 10.81
C VAL A 65 0.97 -2.29 11.87
N LEU A 66 -0.25 -1.88 11.53
CA LEU A 66 -1.44 -2.12 12.34
C LEU A 66 -2.37 -3.03 11.55
N ASN A 67 -2.58 -4.26 12.04
CA ASN A 67 -3.59 -5.18 11.53
C ASN A 67 -4.78 -5.08 12.49
N SER A 68 -5.93 -4.59 12.00
CA SER A 68 -7.06 -4.32 12.89
C SER A 68 -7.73 -5.60 13.41
N GLU A 69 -8.39 -5.48 14.55
CA GLU A 69 -9.43 -6.42 14.96
C GLU A 69 -10.62 -6.29 13.99
N PRO A 70 -11.59 -7.23 14.00
CA PRO A 70 -12.81 -7.05 13.22
C PRO A 70 -13.50 -5.73 13.60
N LEU A 71 -13.81 -4.91 12.61
CA LEU A 71 -14.36 -3.58 12.82
C LEU A 71 -15.81 -3.51 12.37
N THR A 72 -16.62 -2.75 13.12
CA THR A 72 -17.91 -2.29 12.60
C THR A 72 -17.66 -1.26 11.51
N PRO A 73 -18.64 -0.97 10.62
CA PRO A 73 -18.47 0.09 9.63
C PRO A 73 -18.08 1.43 10.24
N GLU A 74 -18.68 1.80 11.37
CA GLU A 74 -18.38 3.05 12.07
C GLU A 74 -16.96 3.07 12.64
N ALA A 75 -16.53 1.98 13.26
CA ALA A 75 -15.17 1.85 13.80
C ALA A 75 -14.12 1.90 12.69
N SER A 76 -14.42 1.28 11.54
CA SER A 76 -13.57 1.30 10.36
C SER A 76 -13.37 2.72 9.85
N GLN A 77 -14.47 3.47 9.69
CA GLN A 77 -14.43 4.87 9.26
C GLN A 77 -13.66 5.74 10.26
N LYS A 78 -13.88 5.52 11.55
CA LYS A 78 -13.19 6.27 12.61
C LYS A 78 -11.69 6.00 12.57
N LEU A 79 -11.28 4.76 12.38
CA LEU A 79 -9.85 4.41 12.31
C LEU A 79 -9.15 5.17 11.17
N LEU A 80 -9.81 5.25 10.01
CA LEU A 80 -9.27 6.02 8.88
C LEU A 80 -9.22 7.51 9.20
N ALA A 81 -10.27 8.05 9.81
CA ALA A 81 -10.33 9.47 10.18
C ALA A 81 -9.23 9.83 11.18
N ASP A 82 -8.99 8.95 12.16
CA ASP A 82 -7.95 9.16 13.17
C ASP A 82 -6.53 9.22 12.57
N HIS A 83 -6.34 8.63 11.39
CA HIS A 83 -5.04 8.57 10.70
C HIS A 83 -5.00 9.39 9.40
N GLN A 84 -5.98 10.26 9.19
CA GLN A 84 -6.08 11.00 7.91
C GLN A 84 -4.86 11.87 7.63
N ASP A 85 -4.24 12.45 8.66
CA ASP A 85 -3.04 13.27 8.46
C ASP A 85 -1.91 12.48 7.80
N ALA A 86 -1.75 11.22 8.19
CA ALA A 86 -0.72 10.33 7.62
C ALA A 86 -1.19 9.67 6.32
N LEU A 87 -2.47 9.33 6.21
CA LEU A 87 -3.04 8.62 5.06
C LEU A 87 -3.29 9.51 3.86
N GLN A 88 -3.72 10.76 4.07
CA GLN A 88 -4.04 11.71 3.01
C GLN A 88 -4.99 11.10 1.96
N LEU A 89 -6.04 10.42 2.44
CA LEU A 89 -7.01 9.79 1.55
C LEU A 89 -7.90 10.83 0.88
N THR A 90 -8.16 10.62 -0.40
CA THR A 90 -9.21 11.36 -1.10
C THR A 90 -10.57 10.87 -0.61
N GLU A 91 -11.63 11.65 -0.88
CA GLU A 91 -12.99 11.25 -0.54
C GLU A 91 -13.34 9.88 -1.15
N LYS A 92 -12.94 9.65 -2.41
CA LYS A 92 -13.16 8.40 -3.11
C LYS A 92 -12.46 7.22 -2.41
N GLN A 93 -11.23 7.43 -1.94
CA GLN A 93 -10.50 6.42 -1.19
C GLN A 93 -11.12 6.17 0.18
N GLN A 94 -11.61 7.21 0.85
CA GLN A 94 -12.33 7.05 2.12
C GLN A 94 -13.57 6.19 1.93
N GLN A 95 -14.30 6.38 0.84
CA GLN A 95 -15.47 5.55 0.50
C GLN A 95 -15.07 4.12 0.19
N ARG A 96 -13.94 3.92 -0.48
CA ARG A 96 -13.45 2.58 -0.85
C ARG A 96 -13.08 1.75 0.39
N TRP A 97 -12.33 2.35 1.32
CA TRP A 97 -11.77 1.61 2.45
C TRP A 97 -12.61 1.72 3.71
N GLY A 98 -13.30 2.84 3.89
CA GLY A 98 -14.16 3.04 5.05
C GLY A 98 -15.31 2.06 5.08
N GLY A 99 -15.49 1.40 6.23
CA GLY A 99 -16.51 0.37 6.39
C GLY A 99 -16.00 -1.05 6.20
N LYS A 100 -14.77 -1.25 5.71
CA LYS A 100 -14.20 -2.59 5.62
C LYS A 100 -13.99 -3.18 7.01
N ARG A 101 -14.30 -4.47 7.14
CA ARG A 101 -14.23 -5.18 8.43
C ARG A 101 -12.81 -5.29 8.96
N TYR A 102 -11.84 -5.49 8.07
CA TYR A 102 -10.42 -5.57 8.41
C TYR A 102 -9.65 -4.51 7.65
N LEU A 103 -8.83 -3.76 8.37
CA LEU A 103 -7.93 -2.76 7.79
C LEU A 103 -6.49 -3.06 8.18
N VAL A 104 -5.59 -2.80 7.25
CA VAL A 104 -4.15 -2.83 7.50
C VAL A 104 -3.64 -1.41 7.25
N LEU A 105 -3.02 -0.82 8.27
CA LEU A 105 -2.38 0.49 8.17
C LEU A 105 -0.87 0.30 8.24
N ILE A 106 -0.16 0.74 7.22
CA ILE A 106 1.28 0.52 7.07
C ILE A 106 1.97 1.86 7.03
N THR A 107 2.77 2.15 8.07
CA THR A 107 3.57 3.36 8.14
C THR A 107 4.91 3.12 7.49
N VAL A 108 5.30 4.02 6.58
CA VAL A 108 6.55 3.90 5.81
C VAL A 108 7.47 5.07 6.12
N GLU A 109 8.76 4.85 5.87
CA GLU A 109 9.82 5.83 6.03
C GLU A 109 10.88 5.63 4.95
N THR A 110 11.85 6.54 4.88
CA THR A 110 12.98 6.45 3.93
C THR A 110 12.50 6.25 2.50
N ILE A 111 11.62 7.15 2.06
CA ILE A 111 11.04 7.06 0.71
C ILE A 111 12.06 7.58 -0.28
N GLN A 112 12.35 6.77 -1.31
CA GLN A 112 13.34 7.08 -2.34
C GLN A 112 12.73 6.96 -3.72
N GLN A 113 12.98 7.95 -4.57
CA GLN A 113 12.69 7.86 -5.98
C GLN A 113 13.75 6.98 -6.65
N LEU A 114 13.31 6.11 -7.56
CA LEU A 114 14.19 5.20 -8.30
C LEU A 114 14.16 5.50 -9.78
N ALA A 115 15.25 5.16 -10.47
CA ALA A 115 15.20 5.06 -11.93
C ALA A 115 14.14 3.98 -12.26
N PRO A 116 13.14 4.31 -13.10
CA PRO A 116 12.05 3.37 -13.35
C PRO A 116 12.51 2.06 -13.97
N PHE A 117 11.90 0.96 -13.54
CA PHE A 117 12.14 -0.35 -14.15
C PHE A 117 10.86 -1.15 -14.22
N GLN A 118 10.77 -2.05 -15.18
CA GLN A 118 9.61 -2.91 -15.36
C GLN A 118 9.73 -4.18 -14.55
N ILE A 119 8.58 -4.76 -14.22
CA ILE A 119 8.49 -6.06 -13.54
C ILE A 119 7.68 -7.04 -14.38
N ASP A 120 7.96 -8.32 -14.17
CA ASP A 120 7.15 -9.43 -14.66
C ASP A 120 6.30 -9.95 -13.50
N ARG A 121 5.00 -9.74 -13.59
CA ARG A 121 4.06 -10.20 -12.57
C ARG A 121 3.29 -11.47 -12.98
N SER A 122 3.75 -12.19 -13.98
CA SER A 122 3.03 -13.35 -14.51
C SER A 122 2.80 -14.47 -13.48
N GLY A 123 3.62 -14.52 -12.43
CA GLY A 123 3.46 -15.47 -11.33
C GLY A 123 2.41 -15.06 -10.28
N TYR A 124 1.71 -13.92 -10.46
CA TYR A 124 0.77 -13.37 -9.48
C TYR A 124 -0.60 -13.15 -10.09
N GLY A 125 -1.63 -13.05 -9.25
CA GLY A 125 -3.00 -12.83 -9.70
C GLY A 125 -3.17 -11.49 -10.42
N ASN A 126 -3.96 -11.45 -11.49
CA ASN A 126 -4.15 -10.24 -12.31
C ASN A 126 -4.77 -9.09 -11.53
N MET A 127 -5.58 -9.39 -10.51
CA MET A 127 -6.30 -8.38 -9.73
C MET A 127 -5.59 -8.00 -8.45
N ASP A 128 -4.45 -8.61 -8.15
CA ASP A 128 -3.71 -8.31 -6.92
C ASP A 128 -2.97 -6.98 -7.06
N ASP A 129 -3.14 -6.12 -6.07
CA ASP A 129 -2.46 -4.82 -5.98
C ASP A 129 -1.33 -4.82 -4.94
N TRP A 130 -1.07 -5.97 -4.33
CA TRP A 130 0.00 -6.19 -3.35
C TRP A 130 0.66 -7.52 -3.63
N LEU A 131 1.94 -7.49 -4.02
CA LEU A 131 2.66 -8.69 -4.42
C LEU A 131 3.82 -8.94 -3.44
N PRO A 132 3.75 -9.96 -2.57
CA PRO A 132 4.89 -10.33 -1.73
C PRO A 132 5.90 -11.10 -2.58
N VAL A 133 6.90 -10.41 -3.09
CA VAL A 133 7.84 -11.00 -4.06
C VAL A 133 9.08 -11.61 -3.40
N GLY A 134 9.31 -11.29 -2.11
CA GLY A 134 10.49 -11.74 -1.38
C GLY A 134 11.72 -10.94 -1.71
N ASP A 135 12.18 -10.99 -2.94
CA ASP A 135 13.29 -10.22 -3.49
C ASP A 135 12.82 -9.57 -4.80
N ILE A 136 12.96 -8.26 -4.90
CA ILE A 136 12.52 -7.51 -6.08
C ILE A 136 13.20 -8.00 -7.36
N ASN A 137 14.41 -8.50 -7.25
CA ASN A 137 15.13 -9.03 -8.42
C ASN A 137 14.47 -10.28 -9.02
N SER A 138 13.61 -10.98 -8.26
CA SER A 138 12.87 -12.13 -8.76
C SER A 138 11.84 -11.76 -9.82
N VAL A 139 11.37 -10.49 -9.84
CA VAL A 139 10.36 -10.01 -10.78
C VAL A 139 10.88 -8.88 -11.69
N ARG A 140 12.04 -8.34 -11.41
CA ARG A 140 12.62 -7.25 -12.22
C ARG A 140 13.02 -7.78 -13.60
N ILE A 141 12.58 -7.06 -14.65
CA ILE A 141 12.97 -7.37 -16.01
C ILE A 141 14.28 -6.66 -16.38
#